data_7c42b995dd9d481794dc798a2442ca73
#
_entry.id   7c42b995dd9d481794dc798a2442ca73
#
_cell.length_a   1.000
_cell.length_b   1.000
_cell.length_c   1.000
_cell.angle_alpha   90.00
_cell.angle_beta   90.00
_cell.angle_gamma   90.00
#
_symmetry.space_group_name_H-M   'P 1'
#
loop_
_entity.id
_entity.type
_entity.pdbx_description
1 polymer ?
#
loop_
_entity_poly.entity_id
_entity_poly.type
_entity_poly.pdbx_seq_one_letter_code
_entity_poly.pdbx_strand_id
1 'polypeptide(L)'
;MIPLIHDFDGETVLVFGGGTVGARKARRFDREARVIVVSPTFADADFGASERLRAAPGPDDVSAWLDAADPALTVAATDDREVNAAVERAATARGLLVNRADRSGDRGPTGVVVPATVEDDPVSVAVTTGGTSPAVSRRLRREMESVVDGAGAVATVVGELRTELKAEGVDPNARRDAVRAVAESPAVWAAARTGDAGTEAAVRDAADRVLADEDELGGED
;
A
#
# COMPACT_ATOMS: atom_id res chain seq x y z
N MET A 1 -0.25 -6.97 17.51
CA MET A 1 -0.51 -6.90 16.06
C MET A 1 0.81 -6.64 15.37
N ILE A 2 1.16 -7.42 14.34
CA ILE A 2 2.38 -7.27 13.55
C ILE A 2 1.95 -6.74 12.18
N PRO A 3 2.54 -5.63 11.66
CA PRO A 3 2.26 -5.16 10.31
C PRO A 3 2.87 -6.12 9.28
N LEU A 4 2.08 -6.45 8.28
CA LEU A 4 2.49 -7.22 7.11
C LEU A 4 2.05 -6.47 5.85
N ILE A 5 2.85 -6.53 4.81
CA ILE A 5 2.49 -6.06 3.47
C ILE A 5 2.00 -7.28 2.69
N HIS A 6 0.83 -7.16 2.09
CA HIS A 6 0.23 -8.18 1.23
C HIS A 6 0.16 -7.64 -0.19
N ASP A 7 0.69 -8.41 -1.13
CA ASP A 7 0.58 -8.15 -2.55
C ASP A 7 -0.79 -8.64 -3.04
N PHE A 8 -1.54 -7.75 -3.70
CA PHE A 8 -2.87 -8.05 -4.22
C PHE A 8 -2.88 -8.19 -5.76
N ASP A 9 -1.73 -8.18 -6.41
CA ASP A 9 -1.67 -8.35 -7.86
C ASP A 9 -2.27 -9.71 -8.27
N GLY A 10 -3.23 -9.65 -9.20
CA GLY A 10 -3.99 -10.83 -9.63
C GLY A 10 -5.06 -11.35 -8.66
N GLU A 11 -5.17 -10.76 -7.47
CA GLU A 11 -6.14 -11.18 -6.44
C GLU A 11 -7.50 -10.48 -6.59
N THR A 12 -8.51 -11.07 -5.97
CA THR A 12 -9.86 -10.46 -5.90
C THR A 12 -10.14 -9.92 -4.49
N VAL A 13 -10.68 -8.70 -4.42
CA VAL A 13 -11.21 -8.11 -3.18
C VAL A 13 -12.73 -7.94 -3.32
N LEU A 14 -13.48 -8.55 -2.42
CA LEU A 14 -14.94 -8.46 -2.39
C LEU A 14 -15.40 -7.47 -1.30
N VAL A 15 -16.12 -6.44 -1.71
CA VAL A 15 -16.62 -5.38 -0.83
C VAL A 15 -18.14 -5.48 -0.70
N PHE A 16 -18.64 -5.70 0.50
CA PHE A 16 -20.06 -5.59 0.82
C PHE A 16 -20.36 -4.18 1.31
N GLY A 17 -21.19 -3.44 0.56
CA GLY A 17 -21.61 -2.09 0.88
C GLY A 17 -21.15 -1.04 -0.14
N GLY A 18 -22.12 -0.33 -0.74
CA GLY A 18 -21.95 0.70 -1.76
C GLY A 18 -22.00 2.14 -1.23
N GLY A 19 -21.86 2.35 0.09
CA GLY A 19 -21.76 3.67 0.68
C GLY A 19 -20.38 4.30 0.49
N THR A 20 -20.16 5.51 1.03
CA THR A 20 -18.90 6.25 0.92
C THR A 20 -17.71 5.50 1.53
N VAL A 21 -17.94 4.66 2.55
CA VAL A 21 -16.90 3.82 3.16
C VAL A 21 -16.49 2.71 2.21
N GLY A 22 -17.46 2.01 1.60
CA GLY A 22 -17.23 0.98 0.60
C GLY A 22 -16.49 1.53 -0.62
N ALA A 23 -16.93 2.68 -1.14
CA ALA A 23 -16.26 3.37 -2.25
C ALA A 23 -14.79 3.67 -1.96
N ARG A 24 -14.49 4.25 -0.80
CA ARG A 24 -13.11 4.53 -0.39
C ARG A 24 -12.25 3.28 -0.29
N LYS A 25 -12.83 2.16 0.18
CA LYS A 25 -12.14 0.87 0.26
C LYS A 25 -11.92 0.30 -1.14
N ALA A 26 -12.96 0.28 -1.97
CA ALA A 26 -12.88 -0.19 -3.34
C ALA A 26 -11.77 0.53 -4.12
N ARG A 27 -11.81 1.88 -4.15
CA ARG A 27 -10.79 2.70 -4.83
C ARG A 27 -9.36 2.45 -4.33
N ARG A 28 -9.20 2.06 -3.06
CA ARG A 28 -7.88 1.78 -2.53
C ARG A 28 -7.31 0.48 -3.07
N PHE A 29 -8.12 -0.59 -3.09
CA PHE A 29 -7.68 -1.90 -3.55
C PHE A 29 -7.64 -2.04 -5.07
N ASP A 30 -8.41 -1.23 -5.79
CA ASP A 30 -8.48 -1.18 -7.25
C ASP A 30 -7.13 -0.81 -7.94
N ARG A 31 -6.16 -0.36 -7.17
CA ARG A 31 -4.80 -0.08 -7.67
C ARG A 31 -4.01 -1.34 -8.02
N GLU A 32 -4.33 -2.46 -7.39
CA GLU A 32 -3.60 -3.73 -7.51
C GLU A 32 -4.54 -4.91 -7.75
N ALA A 33 -5.70 -4.94 -7.09
CA ALA A 33 -6.63 -6.05 -7.10
C ALA A 33 -7.77 -5.87 -8.08
N ARG A 34 -8.37 -6.98 -8.50
CA ARG A 34 -9.73 -6.96 -9.06
C ARG A 34 -10.73 -6.72 -7.93
N VAL A 35 -11.45 -5.60 -7.96
CA VAL A 35 -12.42 -5.25 -6.91
C VAL A 35 -13.85 -5.46 -7.38
N ILE A 36 -14.63 -6.20 -6.59
CA ILE A 36 -16.06 -6.41 -6.79
C ILE A 36 -16.79 -5.77 -5.60
N VAL A 37 -17.73 -4.84 -5.87
CA VAL A 37 -18.56 -4.20 -4.85
C VAL A 37 -20.01 -4.64 -5.01
N VAL A 38 -20.57 -5.24 -3.95
CA VAL A 38 -21.96 -5.72 -3.91
C VAL A 38 -22.78 -4.84 -2.98
N SER A 39 -23.84 -4.24 -3.51
CA SER A 39 -24.76 -3.36 -2.75
C SER A 39 -26.09 -3.16 -3.46
N PRO A 40 -27.22 -3.00 -2.76
CA PRO A 40 -28.49 -2.64 -3.38
C PRO A 40 -28.47 -1.23 -3.99
N THR A 41 -27.65 -0.33 -3.41
CA THR A 41 -27.51 1.05 -3.88
C THR A 41 -26.05 1.47 -3.80
N PHE A 42 -25.67 2.45 -4.62
CA PHE A 42 -24.31 3.01 -4.61
C PHE A 42 -24.38 4.52 -4.36
N ALA A 43 -23.52 5.00 -3.47
CA ALA A 43 -23.34 6.42 -3.24
C ALA A 43 -22.79 7.10 -4.51
N ASP A 44 -23.03 8.40 -4.63
CA ASP A 44 -22.35 9.26 -5.60
C ASP A 44 -20.91 9.51 -5.11
N ALA A 45 -20.02 8.56 -5.40
CA ALA A 45 -18.64 8.54 -4.95
C ALA A 45 -17.79 7.78 -5.96
N ASP A 46 -16.48 8.02 -5.91
CA ASP A 46 -15.52 7.34 -6.76
C ASP A 46 -15.19 5.93 -6.18
N PHE A 47 -15.47 4.91 -6.98
CA PHE A 47 -15.19 3.50 -6.71
C PHE A 47 -13.96 2.98 -7.48
N GLY A 48 -13.26 3.82 -8.22
CA GLY A 48 -12.23 3.40 -9.16
C GLY A 48 -12.82 2.59 -10.33
N ALA A 49 -12.02 1.66 -10.88
CA ALA A 49 -12.44 0.73 -11.94
C ALA A 49 -13.19 -0.51 -11.41
N SER A 50 -13.61 -0.51 -10.13
CA SER A 50 -14.26 -1.68 -9.52
C SER A 50 -15.55 -2.08 -10.21
N GLU A 51 -15.79 -3.40 -10.29
CA GLU A 51 -17.04 -3.99 -10.74
C GLU A 51 -18.14 -3.76 -9.68
N ARG A 52 -19.26 -3.15 -10.05
CA ARG A 52 -20.36 -2.86 -9.15
C ARG A 52 -21.58 -3.73 -9.46
N LEU A 53 -21.92 -4.64 -8.54
CA LEU A 53 -23.03 -5.56 -8.65
C LEU A 53 -24.19 -5.09 -7.77
N ARG A 54 -25.33 -4.83 -8.41
CA ARG A 54 -26.52 -4.37 -7.70
C ARG A 54 -27.30 -5.57 -7.14
N ALA A 55 -27.06 -5.86 -5.86
CA ALA A 55 -27.72 -6.92 -5.11
C ALA A 55 -27.85 -6.52 -3.64
N ALA A 56 -28.80 -7.14 -2.92
CA ALA A 56 -29.03 -6.93 -1.49
C ALA A 56 -28.84 -8.27 -0.75
N PRO A 57 -27.56 -8.73 -0.59
CA PRO A 57 -27.30 -10.00 0.10
C PRO A 57 -27.69 -9.91 1.58
N GLY A 58 -28.48 -10.86 2.03
CA GLY A 58 -28.74 -11.10 3.45
C GLY A 58 -27.59 -11.90 4.08
N PRO A 59 -27.63 -12.11 5.42
CA PRO A 59 -26.61 -12.89 6.13
C PRO A 59 -26.41 -14.31 5.58
N ASP A 60 -27.46 -14.95 5.09
CA ASP A 60 -27.44 -16.32 4.57
C ASP A 60 -26.83 -16.40 3.14
N ASP A 61 -26.87 -15.30 2.40
CA ASP A 61 -26.36 -15.22 1.03
C ASP A 61 -24.82 -15.04 0.97
N VAL A 62 -24.21 -14.58 2.07
CA VAL A 62 -22.79 -14.21 2.11
C VAL A 62 -21.88 -15.34 1.66
N SER A 63 -22.15 -16.57 2.08
CA SER A 63 -21.33 -17.73 1.71
C SER A 63 -21.28 -17.95 0.20
N ALA A 64 -22.42 -17.82 -0.49
CA ALA A 64 -22.50 -17.98 -1.94
C ALA A 64 -21.70 -16.89 -2.68
N TRP A 65 -21.71 -15.65 -2.16
CA TRP A 65 -20.91 -14.56 -2.72
C TRP A 65 -19.40 -14.79 -2.56
N LEU A 66 -18.95 -15.30 -1.40
CA LEU A 66 -17.55 -15.66 -1.19
C LEU A 66 -17.11 -16.81 -2.11
N ASP A 67 -17.95 -17.84 -2.25
CA ASP A 67 -17.64 -18.98 -3.10
C ASP A 67 -17.59 -18.59 -4.61
N ALA A 68 -18.43 -17.65 -5.03
CA ALA A 68 -18.45 -17.19 -6.42
C ALA A 68 -17.31 -16.23 -6.77
N ALA A 69 -16.88 -15.39 -5.82
CA ALA A 69 -15.85 -14.39 -6.05
C ALA A 69 -14.44 -14.88 -5.75
N ASP A 70 -14.30 -15.92 -4.93
CA ASP A 70 -13.03 -16.49 -4.42
C ASP A 70 -12.03 -15.41 -3.99
N PRO A 71 -12.39 -14.52 -3.03
CA PRO A 71 -11.58 -13.35 -2.73
C PRO A 71 -10.44 -13.66 -1.77
N ALA A 72 -9.26 -13.02 -1.95
CA ALA A 72 -8.18 -13.00 -0.97
C ALA A 72 -8.55 -12.15 0.26
N LEU A 73 -9.34 -11.09 0.05
CA LEU A 73 -9.82 -10.20 1.11
C LEU A 73 -11.28 -9.86 0.93
N THR A 74 -12.01 -9.89 2.05
CA THR A 74 -13.39 -9.42 2.12
C THR A 74 -13.52 -8.18 2.97
N VAL A 75 -14.28 -7.19 2.50
CA VAL A 75 -14.55 -5.95 3.23
C VAL A 75 -16.04 -5.89 3.59
N ALA A 76 -16.36 -5.82 4.88
CA ALA A 76 -17.71 -5.61 5.39
C ALA A 76 -17.91 -4.13 5.72
N ALA A 77 -18.63 -3.40 4.87
CA ALA A 77 -18.85 -1.96 4.96
C ALA A 77 -20.33 -1.57 4.72
N THR A 78 -21.25 -2.48 5.05
CA THR A 78 -22.68 -2.19 5.03
C THR A 78 -23.12 -1.45 6.31
N ASP A 79 -24.30 -0.89 6.32
CA ASP A 79 -25.00 -0.37 7.51
C ASP A 79 -25.72 -1.47 8.30
N ASP A 80 -25.86 -2.67 7.72
CA ASP A 80 -26.41 -3.84 8.37
C ASP A 80 -25.33 -4.62 9.14
N ARG A 81 -25.45 -4.59 10.48
CA ARG A 81 -24.51 -5.27 11.38
C ARG A 81 -24.58 -6.80 11.28
N GLU A 82 -25.74 -7.37 10.94
CA GLU A 82 -25.92 -8.81 10.81
C GLU A 82 -25.23 -9.34 9.55
N VAL A 83 -25.38 -8.63 8.44
CA VAL A 83 -24.63 -8.90 7.20
C VAL A 83 -23.13 -8.80 7.45
N ASN A 84 -22.67 -7.69 8.07
CA ASN A 84 -21.25 -7.51 8.38
C ASN A 84 -20.71 -8.63 9.28
N ALA A 85 -21.49 -9.09 10.27
CA ALA A 85 -21.10 -10.20 11.14
C ALA A 85 -21.09 -11.56 10.37
N ALA A 86 -22.01 -11.76 9.44
CA ALA A 86 -22.02 -12.93 8.59
C ALA A 86 -20.79 -12.97 7.67
N VAL A 87 -20.41 -11.82 7.09
CA VAL A 87 -19.18 -11.69 6.28
C VAL A 87 -17.95 -12.09 7.10
N GLU A 88 -17.81 -11.59 8.32
CA GLU A 88 -16.69 -11.93 9.20
C GLU A 88 -16.65 -13.44 9.51
N ARG A 89 -17.79 -14.02 9.90
CA ARG A 89 -17.88 -15.46 10.21
C ARG A 89 -17.55 -16.31 9.01
N ALA A 90 -18.15 -16.02 7.85
CA ALA A 90 -17.99 -16.82 6.65
C ALA A 90 -16.56 -16.73 6.08
N ALA A 91 -15.94 -15.55 6.12
CA ALA A 91 -14.54 -15.33 5.74
C ALA A 91 -13.58 -16.06 6.70
N THR A 92 -13.79 -15.94 8.02
CA THR A 92 -12.98 -16.62 9.03
C THR A 92 -13.04 -18.14 8.90
N ALA A 93 -14.22 -18.68 8.65
CA ALA A 93 -14.39 -20.14 8.45
C ALA A 93 -13.63 -20.68 7.23
N ARG A 94 -13.34 -19.83 6.25
CA ARG A 94 -12.56 -20.15 5.03
C ARG A 94 -11.07 -19.76 5.13
N GLY A 95 -10.65 -19.16 6.25
CA GLY A 95 -9.29 -18.63 6.40
C GLY A 95 -9.01 -17.36 5.56
N LEU A 96 -10.05 -16.72 5.00
CA LEU A 96 -9.93 -15.52 4.20
C LEU A 96 -9.68 -14.28 5.07
N LEU A 97 -8.90 -13.33 4.57
CA LEU A 97 -8.74 -12.04 5.23
C LEU A 97 -10.07 -11.27 5.27
N VAL A 98 -10.34 -10.58 6.38
CA VAL A 98 -11.56 -9.79 6.53
C VAL A 98 -11.30 -8.44 7.18
N ASN A 99 -11.81 -7.37 6.56
CA ASN A 99 -11.80 -6.03 7.12
C ASN A 99 -13.22 -5.59 7.49
N ARG A 100 -13.50 -5.43 8.78
CA ARG A 100 -14.75 -4.85 9.30
C ARG A 100 -14.61 -3.34 9.37
N ALA A 101 -15.40 -2.62 8.56
CA ALA A 101 -15.35 -1.16 8.53
C ALA A 101 -16.21 -0.50 9.64
N ASP A 102 -17.17 -1.22 10.18
CA ASP A 102 -18.10 -0.78 11.25
C ASP A 102 -17.54 -0.97 12.67
N ARG A 103 -16.39 -1.63 12.83
CA ARG A 103 -15.77 -1.92 14.14
C ARG A 103 -14.33 -1.46 14.21
N SER A 104 -13.95 -0.90 15.35
CA SER A 104 -12.57 -0.65 15.73
C SER A 104 -12.23 -1.50 16.96
N GLY A 105 -11.04 -2.08 17.01
CA GLY A 105 -10.59 -2.86 18.19
C GLY A 105 -10.64 -4.37 17.93
N ASP A 106 -11.38 -5.09 18.76
CA ASP A 106 -11.41 -6.56 18.81
C ASP A 106 -11.66 -7.21 17.43
N ARG A 107 -10.71 -8.03 16.99
CA ARG A 107 -10.69 -8.70 15.67
C ARG A 107 -10.42 -10.17 15.82
N GLY A 108 -11.14 -10.98 15.05
CA GLY A 108 -10.85 -12.41 14.91
C GLY A 108 -9.47 -12.65 14.27
N PRO A 109 -9.04 -13.92 14.20
CA PRO A 109 -7.71 -14.31 13.74
C PRO A 109 -7.41 -13.91 12.30
N THR A 110 -8.42 -13.82 11.43
CA THR A 110 -8.29 -13.38 10.02
C THR A 110 -8.58 -11.88 9.83
N GLY A 111 -8.85 -11.17 10.91
CA GLY A 111 -9.20 -9.74 10.87
C GLY A 111 -8.01 -8.86 10.55
N VAL A 112 -8.12 -8.07 9.48
CA VAL A 112 -7.08 -7.13 9.04
C VAL A 112 -7.49 -5.68 9.23
N VAL A 113 -6.48 -4.84 9.46
CA VAL A 113 -6.61 -3.38 9.46
C VAL A 113 -6.10 -2.85 8.14
N VAL A 114 -6.84 -1.96 7.53
CA VAL A 114 -6.35 -1.15 6.42
C VAL A 114 -5.86 0.17 7.00
N PRO A 115 -4.53 0.36 7.16
CA PRO A 115 -3.96 1.52 7.83
C PRO A 115 -4.08 2.79 6.98
N ALA A 116 -3.81 3.94 7.56
CA ALA A 116 -3.52 5.15 6.79
C ALA A 116 -2.16 4.96 6.09
N THR A 117 -2.06 5.29 4.79
CA THR A 117 -0.81 5.19 4.04
C THR A 117 -0.42 6.52 3.42
N VAL A 118 0.88 6.67 3.23
CA VAL A 118 1.53 7.65 2.35
C VAL A 118 2.34 6.87 1.33
N GLU A 119 2.23 7.25 0.09
CA GLU A 119 2.86 6.52 -1.02
C GLU A 119 3.61 7.52 -1.91
N ASP A 120 4.79 7.12 -2.31
CA ASP A 120 5.60 7.72 -3.36
C ASP A 120 6.28 6.55 -4.08
N ASP A 121 5.61 6.04 -5.11
CA ASP A 121 5.90 4.75 -5.74
C ASP A 121 7.37 4.60 -6.12
N PRO A 122 8.07 3.50 -5.75
CA PRO A 122 7.58 2.27 -5.10
C PRO A 122 7.57 2.29 -3.56
N VAL A 123 7.77 3.43 -2.92
CA VAL A 123 7.84 3.53 -1.46
C VAL A 123 6.45 3.68 -0.84
N SER A 124 6.15 2.87 0.15
CA SER A 124 4.88 2.90 0.89
C SER A 124 5.11 2.92 2.39
N VAL A 125 4.48 3.87 3.10
CA VAL A 125 4.52 3.98 4.56
C VAL A 125 3.12 3.81 5.14
N ALA A 126 2.96 2.83 6.02
CA ALA A 126 1.69 2.53 6.68
C ALA A 126 1.70 3.00 8.15
N VAL A 127 0.68 3.75 8.55
CA VAL A 127 0.54 4.27 9.92
C VAL A 127 -0.71 3.70 10.59
N THR A 128 -0.52 3.04 11.72
CA THR A 128 -1.62 2.52 12.53
C THR A 128 -1.40 2.82 14.02
N THR A 129 -2.49 3.05 14.74
CA THR A 129 -2.52 3.17 16.21
C THR A 129 -3.24 1.98 16.85
N GLY A 130 -3.38 0.86 16.12
CA GLY A 130 -4.13 -0.30 16.58
C GLY A 130 -5.64 -0.05 16.75
N GLY A 131 -6.16 1.06 16.20
CA GLY A 131 -7.55 1.50 16.38
C GLY A 131 -7.76 2.43 17.55
N THR A 132 -6.69 2.73 18.34
CA THR A 132 -6.79 3.54 19.56
C THR A 132 -7.07 5.02 19.26
N SER A 133 -6.41 5.59 18.24
CA SER A 133 -6.56 7.02 17.95
C SER A 133 -6.46 7.34 16.46
N PRO A 134 -7.60 7.45 15.75
CA PRO A 134 -7.62 7.89 14.35
C PRO A 134 -7.05 9.30 14.14
N ALA A 135 -7.13 10.16 15.16
CA ALA A 135 -6.59 11.52 15.09
C ALA A 135 -5.05 11.52 15.03
N VAL A 136 -4.41 10.68 15.85
CA VAL A 136 -2.95 10.50 15.85
C VAL A 136 -2.49 9.88 14.54
N SER A 137 -3.17 8.84 14.04
CA SER A 137 -2.84 8.25 12.74
C SER A 137 -2.90 9.27 11.60
N ARG A 138 -3.91 10.15 11.58
CA ARG A 138 -4.04 11.23 10.58
C ARG A 138 -2.93 12.28 10.69
N ARG A 139 -2.53 12.62 11.91
CA ARG A 139 -1.43 13.57 12.13
C ARG A 139 -0.12 12.98 11.62
N LEU A 140 0.23 11.77 12.07
CA LEU A 140 1.46 11.09 11.65
C LEU A 140 1.49 10.87 10.14
N ARG A 141 0.37 10.49 9.51
CA ARG A 141 0.30 10.38 8.05
C ARG A 141 0.72 11.67 7.35
N ARG A 142 0.22 12.84 7.80
CA ARG A 142 0.60 14.14 7.23
C ARG A 142 2.07 14.50 7.45
N GLU A 143 2.63 14.12 8.60
CA GLU A 143 4.07 14.32 8.86
C GLU A 143 4.91 13.41 7.95
N MET A 144 4.46 12.19 7.69
CA MET A 144 5.14 11.25 6.77
C MET A 144 5.08 11.71 5.30
N GLU A 145 4.09 12.49 4.89
CA GLU A 145 4.03 13.05 3.52
C GLU A 145 5.33 13.78 3.15
N SER A 146 5.85 14.62 4.05
CA SER A 146 7.10 15.33 3.82
C SER A 146 8.37 14.47 3.95
N VAL A 147 8.28 13.36 4.67
CA VAL A 147 9.41 12.41 4.83
C VAL A 147 9.55 11.53 3.59
N VAL A 148 8.40 11.14 3.01
CA VAL A 148 8.33 10.23 1.85
C VAL A 148 8.50 10.97 0.53
N ASP A 149 8.34 12.30 0.52
CA ASP A 149 8.46 13.15 -0.67
C ASP A 149 9.83 12.98 -1.35
N GLY A 150 9.83 12.50 -2.59
CA GLY A 150 11.00 12.14 -3.39
C GLY A 150 11.60 10.76 -3.12
N ALA A 151 11.07 10.01 -2.14
CA ALA A 151 11.59 8.69 -1.79
C ALA A 151 11.45 7.68 -2.94
N GLY A 152 10.39 7.79 -3.74
CA GLY A 152 10.16 6.92 -4.90
C GLY A 152 11.26 7.04 -5.94
N ALA A 153 11.60 8.26 -6.34
CA ALA A 153 12.68 8.52 -7.30
C ALA A 153 14.04 8.02 -6.76
N VAL A 154 14.34 8.27 -5.49
CA VAL A 154 15.57 7.75 -4.86
C VAL A 154 15.58 6.23 -4.85
N ALA A 155 14.49 5.56 -4.46
CA ALA A 155 14.41 4.11 -4.41
C ALA A 155 14.58 3.47 -5.78
N THR A 156 14.00 4.06 -6.84
CA THR A 156 14.14 3.61 -8.22
C THR A 156 15.60 3.66 -8.66
N VAL A 157 16.24 4.83 -8.55
CA VAL A 157 17.63 5.03 -8.97
C VAL A 157 18.60 4.13 -8.17
N VAL A 158 18.41 4.01 -6.87
CA VAL A 158 19.22 3.13 -6.00
C VAL A 158 19.04 1.65 -6.37
N GLY A 159 17.82 1.24 -6.74
CA GLY A 159 17.53 -0.12 -7.21
C GLY A 159 18.21 -0.44 -8.53
N GLU A 160 18.18 0.49 -9.49
CA GLU A 160 18.87 0.39 -10.78
C GLU A 160 20.39 0.31 -10.59
N LEU A 161 20.97 1.25 -9.83
CA LEU A 161 22.38 1.26 -9.49
C LEU A 161 22.85 -0.07 -8.89
N ARG A 162 22.10 -0.61 -7.94
CA ARG A 162 22.39 -1.91 -7.34
C ARG A 162 22.42 -3.03 -8.39
N THR A 163 21.54 -2.98 -9.37
CA THR A 163 21.43 -3.98 -10.45
C THR A 163 22.61 -3.86 -11.41
N GLU A 164 22.97 -2.65 -11.80
CA GLU A 164 24.11 -2.34 -12.66
C GLU A 164 25.44 -2.80 -12.02
N LEU A 165 25.73 -2.37 -10.80
CA LEU A 165 26.93 -2.77 -10.05
C LEU A 165 27.04 -4.29 -9.87
N LYS A 166 25.88 -4.97 -9.74
CA LYS A 166 25.84 -6.44 -9.68
C LYS A 166 26.20 -7.07 -11.04
N ALA A 167 25.71 -6.51 -12.14
CA ALA A 167 26.01 -6.99 -13.51
C ALA A 167 27.49 -6.79 -13.87
N GLU A 168 28.10 -5.71 -13.38
CA GLU A 168 29.52 -5.39 -13.54
C GLU A 168 30.44 -6.24 -12.66
N GLY A 169 29.88 -7.05 -11.75
CA GLY A 169 30.66 -7.93 -10.87
C GLY A 169 31.31 -7.23 -9.67
N VAL A 170 30.86 -6.03 -9.32
CA VAL A 170 31.37 -5.27 -8.16
C VAL A 170 31.19 -6.07 -6.88
N ASP A 171 32.22 -6.07 -6.04
CA ASP A 171 32.23 -6.76 -4.74
C ASP A 171 30.97 -6.43 -3.90
N PRO A 172 30.37 -7.42 -3.21
CA PRO A 172 29.14 -7.20 -2.45
C PRO A 172 29.22 -6.13 -1.36
N ASN A 173 30.42 -5.90 -0.75
CA ASN A 173 30.59 -4.87 0.24
C ASN A 173 30.70 -3.49 -0.40
N ALA A 174 31.55 -3.34 -1.42
CA ALA A 174 31.67 -2.12 -2.20
C ALA A 174 30.31 -1.68 -2.80
N ARG A 175 29.57 -2.63 -3.35
CA ARG A 175 28.20 -2.35 -3.85
C ARG A 175 27.26 -1.85 -2.75
N ARG A 176 27.32 -2.42 -1.52
CA ARG A 176 26.49 -1.95 -0.39
C ARG A 176 26.89 -0.54 0.03
N ASP A 177 28.15 -0.24 0.04
CA ASP A 177 28.65 1.07 0.44
C ASP A 177 28.30 2.13 -0.57
N ALA A 178 28.45 1.87 -1.86
CA ALA A 178 28.02 2.75 -2.95
C ALA A 178 26.50 3.04 -2.89
N VAL A 179 25.66 2.01 -2.76
CA VAL A 179 24.20 2.14 -2.65
C VAL A 179 23.82 2.95 -1.40
N ARG A 180 24.51 2.75 -0.28
CA ARG A 180 24.28 3.51 0.95
C ARG A 180 24.67 4.97 0.78
N ALA A 181 25.83 5.27 0.22
CA ALA A 181 26.30 6.64 -0.02
C ALA A 181 25.26 7.44 -0.84
N VAL A 182 24.75 6.87 -1.91
CA VAL A 182 23.69 7.47 -2.72
C VAL A 182 22.39 7.65 -1.91
N ALA A 183 21.92 6.61 -1.22
CA ALA A 183 20.67 6.65 -0.47
C ALA A 183 20.69 7.64 0.71
N GLU A 184 21.84 7.91 1.29
CA GLU A 184 22.02 8.84 2.43
C GLU A 184 22.40 10.27 1.98
N SER A 185 22.69 10.48 0.69
CA SER A 185 23.16 11.77 0.18
C SER A 185 22.09 12.87 0.22
N PRO A 186 22.32 14.00 0.93
CA PRO A 186 21.40 15.14 0.91
C PRO A 186 21.19 15.74 -0.49
N ALA A 187 22.20 15.68 -1.37
CA ALA A 187 22.12 16.19 -2.73
C ALA A 187 21.14 15.35 -3.59
N VAL A 188 21.17 14.03 -3.43
CA VAL A 188 20.25 13.10 -4.10
C VAL A 188 18.81 13.36 -3.65
N TRP A 189 18.58 13.49 -2.36
CA TRP A 189 17.25 13.80 -1.81
C TRP A 189 16.76 15.20 -2.22
N ALA A 190 17.65 16.18 -2.34
CA ALA A 190 17.28 17.51 -2.83
C ALA A 190 16.84 17.46 -4.31
N ALA A 191 17.55 16.69 -5.15
CA ALA A 191 17.15 16.47 -6.54
C ALA A 191 15.80 15.75 -6.65
N ALA A 192 15.54 14.74 -5.80
CA ALA A 192 14.31 13.97 -5.80
C ALA A 192 13.05 14.81 -5.48
N ARG A 193 13.19 15.87 -4.70
CA ARG A 193 12.07 16.73 -4.30
C ARG A 193 11.72 17.83 -5.30
N THR A 194 12.35 17.87 -6.46
CA THR A 194 12.01 18.88 -7.49
C THR A 194 10.63 18.61 -8.14
N GLY A 195 10.19 17.33 -8.16
CA GLY A 195 8.83 16.93 -8.53
C GLY A 195 8.43 17.20 -9.99
N ASP A 196 9.39 17.37 -10.89
CA ASP A 196 9.16 17.61 -12.31
C ASP A 196 9.45 16.37 -13.18
N ALA A 197 9.17 16.45 -14.47
CA ALA A 197 9.37 15.37 -15.43
C ALA A 197 10.85 14.93 -15.60
N GLY A 198 11.78 15.64 -14.99
CA GLY A 198 13.22 15.33 -15.02
C GLY A 198 13.76 14.79 -13.69
N THR A 199 12.89 14.55 -12.70
CA THR A 199 13.32 14.19 -11.34
C THR A 199 14.21 12.94 -11.31
N GLU A 200 13.87 11.86 -12.00
CA GLU A 200 14.69 10.64 -12.03
C GLU A 200 16.07 10.91 -12.65
N ALA A 201 16.14 11.66 -13.76
CA ALA A 201 17.40 12.02 -14.37
C ALA A 201 18.24 12.91 -13.43
N ALA A 202 17.63 13.87 -12.75
CA ALA A 202 18.32 14.73 -11.77
C ALA A 202 18.83 13.94 -10.56
N VAL A 203 18.08 12.95 -10.10
CA VAL A 203 18.47 12.01 -9.03
C VAL A 203 19.65 11.15 -9.51
N ARG A 204 19.61 10.65 -10.75
CA ARG A 204 20.69 9.86 -11.33
C ARG A 204 21.97 10.68 -11.47
N ASP A 205 21.89 11.89 -12.02
CA ASP A 205 23.04 12.80 -12.12
C ASP A 205 23.65 13.15 -10.73
N ALA A 206 22.82 13.27 -9.71
CA ALA A 206 23.28 13.49 -8.34
C ALA A 206 23.94 12.23 -7.75
N ALA A 207 23.42 11.04 -8.04
CA ALA A 207 23.99 9.77 -7.62
C ALA A 207 25.36 9.52 -8.26
N ASP A 208 25.50 9.78 -9.54
CA ASP A 208 26.76 9.62 -10.28
C ASP A 208 27.87 10.54 -9.73
N ARG A 209 27.50 11.76 -9.33
CA ARG A 209 28.45 12.68 -8.64
C ARG A 209 28.89 12.16 -7.28
N VAL A 210 28.00 11.60 -6.49
CA VAL A 210 28.34 11.02 -5.18
C VAL A 210 29.31 9.86 -5.33
N LEU A 211 29.12 9.01 -6.35
CA LEU A 211 30.01 7.88 -6.61
C LEU A 211 31.40 8.33 -7.10
N ALA A 212 31.46 9.37 -7.93
CA ALA A 212 32.73 9.91 -8.40
C ALA A 212 33.55 10.53 -7.24
N ASP A 213 32.90 11.25 -6.32
CA ASP A 213 33.56 11.81 -5.13
C ASP A 213 34.09 10.71 -4.19
N GLU A 214 33.40 9.59 -4.05
CA GLU A 214 33.83 8.43 -3.24
C GLU A 214 35.05 7.72 -3.84
N ASP A 215 35.12 7.58 -5.18
CA ASP A 215 36.23 6.97 -5.89
C ASP A 215 37.52 7.82 -5.77
N GLU A 216 37.40 9.15 -5.78
CA GLU A 216 38.53 10.07 -5.60
C GLU A 216 39.10 9.98 -4.15
N LEU A 217 38.25 9.81 -3.14
CA LEU A 217 38.65 9.70 -1.74
C LEU A 217 39.24 8.33 -1.37
N GLY A 218 38.80 7.26 -2.06
CA GLY A 218 39.27 5.89 -1.85
C GLY A 218 40.57 5.52 -2.56
N GLY A 219 41.05 6.35 -3.48
CA GLY A 219 42.27 6.15 -4.27
C GLY A 219 43.58 6.69 -3.67
N GLU A 220 43.56 7.23 -2.46
CA GLU A 220 44.74 7.84 -1.79
C GLU A 220 45.41 6.93 -0.72
N ASP A 221 45.14 5.61 -0.72
CA ASP A 221 45.83 4.66 0.19
C ASP A 221 46.91 3.82 -0.50
#